data_8928a520d38c013ab42dcdff7eea5b77
#
_entry.id   8928a520d38c013ab42dcdff7eea5b77
#
_cell.length_a   1.000
_cell.length_b   1.000
_cell.length_c   1.000
_cell.angle_alpha   90.00
_cell.angle_beta   90.00
_cell.angle_gamma   90.00
#
_symmetry.space_group_name_H-M   'P 1'
#
loop_
_entity.id
_entity.type
_entity.pdbx_description
1 polymer ?
#
loop_
_entity_poly.entity_id
_entity_poly.type
_entity_poly.pdbx_seq_one_letter_code
_entity_poly.pdbx_strand_id
1 'polypeptide(L)'
;MRVKRLQPGERISIRLSERERQVILDHALVGGDLERRVRVAVADGPAVVIALDLDDLEDLVGHVAAAANHSKNPSVARHLRRVFERLSRIEATHADADEPLSAAAAEGPAPPRYTSKQGQYLSFIYYYTKMRRIPPAESDLQGYFNVSAPTVHQMILTLEARGLLERVPGKPRSIRLLLSRDDLPDLE
;
A
#
# COMPACT_ATOMS: atom_id res chain seq x y z
N MET A 1 8.23 -3.35 -19.79
CA MET A 1 9.16 -3.52 -18.65
C MET A 1 8.89 -4.92 -18.09
N ARG A 2 9.89 -5.75 -17.81
CA ARG A 2 9.65 -7.15 -17.41
C ARG A 2 9.39 -7.18 -15.89
N VAL A 3 8.21 -7.59 -15.48
CA VAL A 3 7.87 -7.75 -14.04
C VAL A 3 8.53 -9.02 -13.54
N LYS A 4 9.23 -8.93 -12.39
CA LYS A 4 9.83 -10.08 -11.71
C LYS A 4 8.80 -10.70 -10.78
N ARG A 5 8.49 -11.98 -10.96
CA ARG A 5 7.64 -12.73 -10.03
C ARG A 5 8.43 -13.15 -8.80
N LEU A 6 7.85 -12.92 -7.63
CA LEU A 6 8.39 -13.33 -6.35
C LEU A 6 7.68 -14.61 -5.87
N GLN A 7 8.46 -15.55 -5.36
CA GLN A 7 7.90 -16.72 -4.67
C GLN A 7 7.37 -16.34 -3.29
N PRO A 8 6.38 -17.05 -2.74
CA PRO A 8 5.90 -16.81 -1.38
C PRO A 8 7.06 -16.74 -0.38
N GLY A 9 7.18 -15.63 0.35
CA GLY A 9 8.27 -15.37 1.30
C GLY A 9 9.60 -14.89 0.68
N GLU A 10 9.69 -14.73 -0.65
CA GLU A 10 10.86 -14.10 -1.28
C GLU A 10 10.89 -12.60 -0.94
N ARG A 11 12.08 -12.10 -0.60
CA ARG A 11 12.27 -10.70 -0.22
C ARG A 11 12.98 -9.91 -1.29
N ILE A 12 12.55 -8.68 -1.45
CA ILE A 12 13.14 -7.67 -2.32
C ILE A 12 14.22 -6.93 -1.53
N SER A 13 15.44 -6.90 -2.06
CA SER A 13 16.53 -6.11 -1.47
C SER A 13 16.48 -4.67 -1.98
N ILE A 14 16.13 -3.74 -1.11
CA ILE A 14 15.97 -2.32 -1.41
C ILE A 14 17.17 -1.56 -0.87
N ARG A 15 17.91 -0.88 -1.74
CA ARG A 15 19.04 -0.04 -1.35
C ARG A 15 18.54 1.40 -1.11
N LEU A 16 18.76 1.91 0.11
CA LEU A 16 18.50 3.28 0.49
C LEU A 16 19.82 3.96 0.88
N SER A 17 19.90 5.27 0.72
CA SER A 17 20.94 6.03 1.40
C SER A 17 20.57 6.14 2.90
N GLU A 18 21.58 6.33 3.75
CA GLU A 18 21.34 6.53 5.19
C GLU A 18 20.40 7.71 5.46
N ARG A 19 20.50 8.76 4.64
CA ARG A 19 19.61 9.93 4.73
C ARG A 19 18.15 9.58 4.39
N GLU A 20 17.91 8.76 3.36
CA GLU A 20 16.55 8.31 3.01
C GLU A 20 15.98 7.43 4.11
N ARG A 21 16.76 6.49 4.64
CA ARG A 21 16.37 5.67 5.78
C ARG A 21 15.98 6.53 6.99
N GLN A 22 16.81 7.51 7.34
CA GLN A 22 16.53 8.37 8.47
C GLN A 22 15.26 9.20 8.27
N VAL A 23 15.06 9.76 7.08
CA VAL A 23 13.85 10.52 6.76
C VAL A 23 12.58 9.65 6.83
N ILE A 24 12.67 8.37 6.43
CA ILE A 24 11.57 7.41 6.60
C ILE A 24 11.28 7.19 8.08
N LEU A 25 12.30 6.89 8.89
CA LEU A 25 12.15 6.63 10.33
C LEU A 25 11.60 7.84 11.10
N ASP A 26 12.03 9.05 10.74
CA ASP A 26 11.64 10.27 11.45
C ASP A 26 10.25 10.77 11.07
N HIS A 27 9.76 10.46 9.87
CA HIS A 27 8.58 11.13 9.32
C HIS A 27 7.51 10.19 8.74
N ALA A 28 7.84 8.97 8.36
CA ALA A 28 6.88 8.10 7.69
C ALA A 28 6.05 7.24 8.65
N LEU A 29 6.20 7.39 9.96
CA LEU A 29 5.45 6.66 11.00
C LEU A 29 5.32 5.16 10.71
N VAL A 30 6.42 4.56 10.27
CA VAL A 30 6.52 3.12 10.05
C VAL A 30 6.47 2.45 11.41
N GLY A 31 5.45 1.63 11.68
CA GLY A 31 5.26 0.97 12.96
C GLY A 31 5.57 -0.54 12.92
N GLY A 32 5.67 -1.17 14.08
CA GLY A 32 5.76 -2.62 14.21
C GLY A 32 7.01 -3.26 13.59
N ASP A 33 6.80 -4.37 12.89
CA ASP A 33 7.89 -5.14 12.28
C ASP A 33 8.56 -4.41 11.11
N LEU A 34 7.80 -3.65 10.35
CA LEU A 34 8.34 -2.86 9.23
C LEU A 34 9.32 -1.80 9.73
N GLU A 35 8.99 -1.05 10.79
CA GLU A 35 9.93 -0.10 11.42
C GLU A 35 11.20 -0.80 11.89
N ARG A 36 11.07 -1.96 12.53
CA ARG A 36 12.21 -2.75 12.99
C ARG A 36 13.11 -3.14 11.80
N ARG A 37 12.53 -3.61 10.69
CA ARG A 37 13.27 -3.98 9.48
C ARG A 37 14.00 -2.78 8.87
N VAL A 38 13.36 -1.62 8.78
CA VAL A 38 13.98 -0.37 8.30
C VAL A 38 15.10 0.08 9.24
N ARG A 39 14.93 -0.09 10.56
CA ARG A 39 15.92 0.28 11.58
C ARG A 39 17.16 -0.62 11.56
N VAL A 40 16.98 -1.92 11.33
CA VAL A 40 18.04 -2.94 11.34
C VAL A 40 18.65 -3.17 9.95
N ALA A 41 18.48 -2.21 9.03
CA ALA A 41 19.05 -2.28 7.68
C ALA A 41 20.57 -2.53 7.71
N VAL A 42 21.04 -3.40 6.82
CA VAL A 42 22.44 -3.79 6.73
C VAL A 42 23.23 -2.75 5.93
N ALA A 43 24.34 -2.28 6.47
CA ALA A 43 25.21 -1.35 5.75
C ALA A 43 25.85 -2.04 4.53
N ASP A 44 25.79 -1.37 3.38
CA ASP A 44 26.40 -1.80 2.12
C ASP A 44 27.10 -0.59 1.48
N GLY A 45 28.32 -0.33 1.93
CA GLY A 45 29.08 0.85 1.57
C GLY A 45 28.38 2.15 2.02
N PRO A 46 28.14 3.10 1.10
CA PRO A 46 27.43 4.36 1.40
C PRO A 46 25.90 4.20 1.49
N ALA A 47 25.39 3.00 1.25
CA ALA A 47 23.98 2.66 1.27
C ALA A 47 23.64 1.69 2.40
N VAL A 48 22.36 1.55 2.70
CA VAL A 48 21.79 0.51 3.55
C VAL A 48 20.85 -0.35 2.74
N VAL A 49 20.83 -1.65 3.00
CA VAL A 49 19.97 -2.62 2.34
C VAL A 49 18.90 -3.09 3.31
N ILE A 50 17.66 -3.01 2.88
CA ILE A 50 16.49 -3.52 3.59
C ILE A 50 15.92 -4.67 2.77
N ALA A 51 15.62 -5.79 3.40
CA ALA A 51 14.94 -6.92 2.77
C ALA A 51 13.47 -6.92 3.17
N LEU A 52 12.59 -6.60 2.22
CA LEU A 52 11.13 -6.54 2.39
C LEU A 52 10.46 -7.56 1.48
N ASP A 53 9.36 -8.15 1.93
CA ASP A 53 8.42 -8.80 1.02
C ASP A 53 7.57 -7.74 0.29
N LEU A 54 6.69 -8.19 -0.62
CA LEU A 54 5.93 -7.25 -1.43
C LEU A 54 4.91 -6.47 -0.61
N ASP A 55 4.28 -7.12 0.38
CA ASP A 55 3.32 -6.47 1.29
C ASP A 55 4.00 -5.38 2.14
N ASP A 56 5.18 -5.69 2.71
CA ASP A 56 5.97 -4.72 3.46
C ASP A 56 6.40 -3.54 2.58
N LEU A 57 6.74 -3.79 1.31
CA LEU A 57 7.10 -2.74 0.37
C LEU A 57 5.89 -1.85 0.05
N GLU A 58 4.71 -2.43 -0.18
CA GLU A 58 3.47 -1.69 -0.40
C GLU A 58 3.12 -0.81 0.81
N ASP A 59 3.20 -1.39 2.03
CA ASP A 59 2.97 -0.65 3.27
C ASP A 59 3.97 0.50 3.43
N LEU A 60 5.26 0.27 3.11
CA LEU A 60 6.28 1.31 3.16
C LEU A 60 6.02 2.44 2.16
N VAL A 61 5.65 2.11 0.92
CA VAL A 61 5.27 3.07 -0.13
C VAL A 61 4.11 3.94 0.36
N GLY A 62 3.08 3.32 0.94
CA GLY A 62 1.92 4.01 1.49
C GLY A 62 2.28 4.96 2.63
N HIS A 63 3.10 4.52 3.59
CA HIS A 63 3.54 5.36 4.71
C HIS A 63 4.37 6.56 4.23
N VAL A 64 5.29 6.36 3.29
CA VAL A 64 6.12 7.43 2.72
C VAL A 64 5.27 8.43 1.94
N ALA A 65 4.27 7.98 1.19
CA ALA A 65 3.32 8.85 0.48
C ALA A 65 2.52 9.74 1.44
N ALA A 66 1.98 9.14 2.52
CA ALA A 66 1.25 9.86 3.55
C ALA A 66 2.13 10.93 4.20
N ALA A 67 3.34 10.56 4.62
CA ALA A 67 4.28 11.50 5.23
C ALA A 67 4.66 12.64 4.29
N ALA A 68 4.86 12.36 2.99
CA ALA A 68 5.13 13.39 1.99
C ALA A 68 3.98 14.40 1.84
N ASN A 69 2.74 13.92 1.90
CA ASN A 69 1.54 14.75 1.73
C ASN A 69 1.20 15.57 2.99
N HIS A 70 1.51 15.05 4.19
CA HIS A 70 1.19 15.71 5.45
C HIS A 70 2.36 16.53 6.03
N SER A 71 3.55 16.46 5.44
CA SER A 71 4.71 17.19 5.93
C SER A 71 4.55 18.70 5.75
N LYS A 72 4.60 19.43 6.88
CA LYS A 72 4.61 20.92 6.89
C LYS A 72 5.95 21.50 6.42
N ASN A 73 7.00 20.68 6.36
CA ASN A 73 8.33 21.10 5.91
C ASN A 73 8.52 20.78 4.42
N PRO A 74 8.62 21.78 3.54
CA PRO A 74 8.75 21.58 2.10
C PRO A 74 9.99 20.78 1.69
N SER A 75 11.08 20.87 2.45
CA SER A 75 12.31 20.12 2.18
C SER A 75 12.13 18.64 2.50
N VAL A 76 11.50 18.32 3.62
CA VAL A 76 11.15 16.94 4.02
C VAL A 76 10.17 16.33 3.03
N ALA A 77 9.10 17.06 2.69
CA ALA A 77 8.10 16.62 1.71
C ALA A 77 8.74 16.26 0.35
N ARG A 78 9.67 17.10 -0.12
CA ARG A 78 10.40 16.86 -1.38
C ARG A 78 11.30 15.61 -1.31
N HIS A 79 11.94 15.37 -0.17
CA HIS A 79 12.75 14.17 0.05
C HIS A 79 11.89 12.91 0.06
N LEU A 80 10.81 12.91 0.84
CA LEU A 80 9.88 11.79 0.91
C LEU A 80 9.25 11.49 -0.46
N ARG A 81 8.92 12.51 -1.25
CA ARG A 81 8.41 12.33 -2.60
C ARG A 81 9.38 11.60 -3.53
N ARG A 82 10.67 11.91 -3.46
CA ARG A 82 11.70 11.19 -4.23
C ARG A 82 11.86 9.74 -3.78
N VAL A 83 11.79 9.50 -2.47
CA VAL A 83 11.79 8.14 -1.92
C VAL A 83 10.55 7.37 -2.41
N PHE A 84 9.38 7.97 -2.32
CA PHE A 84 8.13 7.41 -2.81
C PHE A 84 8.23 7.01 -4.30
N GLU A 85 8.62 7.93 -5.19
CA GLU A 85 8.76 7.66 -6.63
C GLU A 85 9.70 6.49 -6.92
N ARG A 86 10.77 6.35 -6.12
CA ARG A 86 11.72 5.26 -6.27
C ARG A 86 11.15 3.93 -5.78
N LEU A 87 10.53 3.90 -4.60
CA LEU A 87 9.92 2.70 -4.03
C LEU A 87 8.75 2.21 -4.90
N SER A 88 7.87 3.10 -5.36
CA SER A 88 6.76 2.75 -6.26
C SER A 88 7.25 2.19 -7.61
N ARG A 89 8.42 2.62 -8.09
CA ARG A 89 9.02 2.03 -9.29
C ARG A 89 9.53 0.60 -9.03
N ILE A 90 10.08 0.33 -7.84
CA ILE A 90 10.50 -1.02 -7.44
C ILE A 90 9.27 -1.92 -7.29
N GLU A 91 8.23 -1.46 -6.59
CA GLU A 91 6.95 -2.14 -6.45
C GLU A 91 6.37 -2.54 -7.82
N ALA A 92 6.28 -1.59 -8.76
CA ALA A 92 5.75 -1.83 -10.11
C ALA A 92 6.58 -2.83 -10.96
N THR A 93 7.80 -3.17 -10.53
CA THR A 93 8.64 -4.16 -11.23
C THR A 93 8.57 -5.55 -10.61
N HIS A 94 7.85 -5.73 -9.51
CA HIS A 94 7.69 -6.98 -8.79
C HIS A 94 6.21 -7.32 -8.64
N ALA A 95 5.89 -8.61 -8.68
CA ALA A 95 4.55 -9.13 -8.44
C ALA A 95 4.64 -10.47 -7.72
N ASP A 96 3.63 -10.83 -6.97
CA ASP A 96 3.54 -12.15 -6.35
C ASP A 96 3.42 -13.26 -7.39
N ALA A 97 3.95 -14.45 -7.08
CA ALA A 97 3.90 -15.61 -7.96
C ALA A 97 2.46 -16.08 -8.22
N ASP A 98 1.57 -15.86 -7.23
CA ASP A 98 0.15 -16.21 -7.30
C ASP A 98 -0.70 -15.14 -7.99
N GLU A 99 -0.15 -13.97 -8.28
CA GLU A 99 -0.85 -12.96 -9.05
C GLU A 99 -0.82 -13.35 -10.53
N PRO A 100 -1.99 -13.62 -11.16
CA PRO A 100 -2.02 -14.00 -12.57
C PRO A 100 -1.46 -12.86 -13.41
N LEU A 101 -0.31 -13.09 -14.08
CA LEU A 101 0.15 -12.20 -15.13
C LEU A 101 -0.93 -12.15 -16.21
N SER A 102 -1.71 -11.10 -16.23
CA SER A 102 -2.44 -10.76 -17.42
C SER A 102 -1.43 -10.46 -18.52
N ALA A 103 -1.10 -11.51 -19.27
CA ALA A 103 -0.37 -11.37 -20.52
C ALA A 103 -1.14 -10.39 -21.40
N ALA A 104 -0.47 -9.35 -21.83
CA ALA A 104 -0.94 -8.56 -22.95
C ALA A 104 -1.25 -9.48 -24.14
N ALA A 105 -2.51 -9.42 -24.58
CA ALA A 105 -3.08 -10.02 -25.77
C ALA A 105 -4.01 -11.22 -25.50
N ALA A 106 -5.26 -10.91 -25.13
CA ALA A 106 -6.49 -11.52 -25.66
C ALA A 106 -7.69 -10.97 -24.88
N GLU A 107 -8.75 -10.66 -25.55
CA GLU A 107 -10.04 -10.15 -25.09
C GLU A 107 -10.56 -10.89 -23.84
N GLY A 108 -10.28 -10.31 -22.65
CA GLY A 108 -10.71 -10.76 -21.33
C GLY A 108 -10.77 -9.56 -20.39
N PRO A 109 -11.42 -9.62 -19.21
CA PRO A 109 -11.57 -8.48 -18.33
C PRO A 109 -10.19 -7.90 -17.98
N ALA A 110 -10.10 -6.57 -17.95
CA ALA A 110 -8.87 -5.82 -17.66
C ALA A 110 -8.19 -6.33 -16.38
N PRO A 111 -6.84 -6.30 -16.28
CA PRO A 111 -6.12 -6.79 -15.11
C PRO A 111 -6.65 -6.12 -13.84
N PRO A 112 -6.68 -6.82 -12.71
CA PRO A 112 -7.17 -6.27 -11.46
C PRO A 112 -6.42 -4.98 -11.14
N ARG A 113 -7.19 -3.90 -10.95
CA ARG A 113 -6.65 -2.55 -10.67
C ARG A 113 -6.11 -2.40 -9.25
N TYR A 114 -5.98 -3.52 -8.51
CA TYR A 114 -5.63 -3.55 -7.10
C TYR A 114 -4.92 -4.86 -6.74
N THR A 115 -4.16 -4.88 -5.64
CA THR A 115 -3.51 -6.07 -5.11
C THR A 115 -4.52 -6.96 -4.36
N SER A 116 -4.13 -8.22 -4.02
CA SER A 116 -4.99 -9.14 -3.26
C SER A 116 -5.46 -8.51 -1.95
N LYS A 117 -4.56 -7.93 -1.16
CA LYS A 117 -4.89 -7.23 0.10
C LYS A 117 -5.87 -6.06 -0.11
N GLN A 118 -5.62 -5.24 -1.13
CA GLN A 118 -6.53 -4.14 -1.50
C GLN A 118 -7.89 -4.66 -1.92
N GLY A 119 -7.93 -5.77 -2.63
CA GLY A 119 -9.16 -6.46 -3.00
C GLY A 119 -9.98 -6.88 -1.78
N GLN A 120 -9.35 -7.41 -0.73
CA GLN A 120 -10.02 -7.77 0.52
C GLN A 120 -10.66 -6.56 1.21
N TYR A 121 -9.97 -5.41 1.24
CA TYR A 121 -10.54 -4.16 1.77
C TYR A 121 -11.76 -3.69 0.96
N LEU A 122 -11.67 -3.73 -0.37
CA LEU A 122 -12.79 -3.36 -1.25
C LEU A 122 -13.99 -4.30 -1.07
N SER A 123 -13.73 -5.62 -1.00
CA SER A 123 -14.77 -6.63 -0.76
C SER A 123 -15.44 -6.46 0.61
N PHE A 124 -14.65 -6.21 1.66
CA PHE A 124 -15.20 -5.91 2.98
C PHE A 124 -16.13 -4.69 2.94
N ILE A 125 -15.70 -3.59 2.32
CA ILE A 125 -16.51 -2.36 2.19
C ILE A 125 -17.83 -2.66 1.46
N TYR A 126 -17.76 -3.45 0.39
CA TYR A 126 -18.93 -3.86 -0.37
C TYR A 126 -19.92 -4.66 0.49
N TYR A 127 -19.47 -5.77 1.10
CA TYR A 127 -20.33 -6.64 1.88
C TYR A 127 -20.86 -5.97 3.14
N TYR A 128 -20.03 -5.19 3.83
CA TYR A 128 -20.45 -4.42 4.99
C TYR A 128 -21.58 -3.46 4.61
N THR A 129 -21.40 -2.69 3.54
CA THR A 129 -22.40 -1.73 3.06
C THR A 129 -23.68 -2.44 2.65
N LYS A 130 -23.58 -3.60 1.98
CA LYS A 130 -24.74 -4.40 1.58
C LYS A 130 -25.53 -4.93 2.76
N MET A 131 -24.85 -5.41 3.81
CA MET A 131 -25.50 -5.97 5.00
C MET A 131 -26.04 -4.89 5.94
N ARG A 132 -25.26 -3.85 6.19
CA ARG A 132 -25.59 -2.80 7.17
C ARG A 132 -26.37 -1.63 6.58
N ARG A 133 -26.45 -1.52 5.27
CA ARG A 133 -27.08 -0.39 4.53
C ARG A 133 -26.40 0.97 4.78
N ILE A 134 -25.25 0.96 5.38
CA ILE A 134 -24.37 2.12 5.61
C ILE A 134 -22.93 1.71 5.32
N PRO A 135 -22.08 2.61 4.81
CA PRO A 135 -20.66 2.32 4.62
C PRO A 135 -19.94 2.07 5.96
N PRO A 136 -18.85 1.28 5.97
CA PRO A 136 -18.05 1.11 7.17
C PRO A 136 -17.34 2.41 7.55
N ALA A 137 -17.07 2.58 8.84
CA ALA A 137 -16.07 3.53 9.33
C ALA A 137 -14.67 2.88 9.27
N GLU A 138 -13.62 3.69 9.32
CA GLU A 138 -12.24 3.17 9.39
C GLU A 138 -12.03 2.26 10.62
N SER A 139 -12.75 2.51 11.73
CA SER A 139 -12.72 1.63 12.91
C SER A 139 -13.34 0.24 12.67
N ASP A 140 -14.31 0.13 11.78
CA ASP A 140 -14.90 -1.17 11.43
C ASP A 140 -13.88 -2.02 10.63
N LEU A 141 -13.11 -1.37 9.75
CA LEU A 141 -12.00 -1.98 9.01
C LEU A 141 -10.85 -2.38 9.94
N GLN A 142 -10.48 -1.52 10.90
CA GLN A 142 -9.46 -1.85 11.92
C GLN A 142 -9.82 -3.11 12.68
N GLY A 143 -11.09 -3.21 13.13
CA GLY A 143 -11.56 -4.37 13.88
C GLY A 143 -11.57 -5.66 13.06
N TYR A 144 -11.95 -5.57 11.78
CA TYR A 144 -12.03 -6.76 10.92
C TYR A 144 -10.64 -7.27 10.53
N PHE A 145 -9.76 -6.38 10.04
CA PHE A 145 -8.42 -6.75 9.57
C PHE A 145 -7.37 -6.83 10.68
N ASN A 146 -7.74 -6.50 11.92
CA ASN A 146 -6.87 -6.48 13.10
C ASN A 146 -5.59 -5.65 12.87
N VAL A 147 -5.74 -4.46 12.30
CA VAL A 147 -4.65 -3.55 11.96
C VAL A 147 -4.83 -2.19 12.64
N SER A 148 -3.75 -1.41 12.69
CA SER A 148 -3.76 -0.09 13.32
C SER A 148 -4.58 0.95 12.55
N ALA A 149 -5.05 2.01 13.24
CA ALA A 149 -5.76 3.12 12.60
C ALA A 149 -4.96 3.78 11.46
N PRO A 150 -3.66 4.08 11.62
CA PRO A 150 -2.85 4.61 10.53
C PRO A 150 -2.79 3.69 9.30
N THR A 151 -2.70 2.38 9.49
CA THR A 151 -2.66 1.39 8.41
C THR A 151 -3.95 1.43 7.58
N VAL A 152 -5.13 1.41 8.24
CA VAL A 152 -6.41 1.52 7.56
C VAL A 152 -6.54 2.85 6.82
N HIS A 153 -6.20 3.94 7.51
CA HIS A 153 -6.28 5.27 6.91
C HIS A 153 -5.44 5.36 5.63
N GLN A 154 -4.22 4.83 5.68
CA GLN A 154 -3.32 4.82 4.53
C GLN A 154 -3.86 3.95 3.38
N MET A 155 -4.40 2.76 3.69
CA MET A 155 -5.04 1.90 2.68
C MET A 155 -6.19 2.63 1.98
N ILE A 156 -7.07 3.30 2.73
CA ILE A 156 -8.17 4.08 2.16
C ILE A 156 -7.67 5.21 1.26
N LEU A 157 -6.61 5.93 1.67
CA LEU A 157 -5.98 6.95 0.83
C LEU A 157 -5.40 6.38 -0.48
N THR A 158 -4.76 5.22 -0.39
CA THR A 158 -4.20 4.53 -1.55
C THR A 158 -5.30 4.11 -2.54
N LEU A 159 -6.39 3.52 -2.02
CA LEU A 159 -7.53 3.10 -2.84
C LEU A 159 -8.26 4.31 -3.48
N GLU A 160 -8.38 5.42 -2.75
CA GLU A 160 -8.93 6.67 -3.26
C GLU A 160 -8.05 7.27 -4.38
N ALA A 161 -6.73 7.30 -4.17
CA ALA A 161 -5.77 7.79 -5.16
C ALA A 161 -5.75 6.94 -6.45
N ARG A 162 -6.06 5.64 -6.35
CA ARG A 162 -6.21 4.73 -7.49
C ARG A 162 -7.58 4.83 -8.16
N GLY A 163 -8.51 5.62 -7.64
CA GLY A 163 -9.86 5.78 -8.19
C GLY A 163 -10.75 4.54 -8.00
N LEU A 164 -10.49 3.73 -6.97
CA LEU A 164 -11.26 2.52 -6.66
C LEU A 164 -12.40 2.78 -5.69
N LEU A 165 -12.26 3.82 -4.88
CA LEU A 165 -13.29 4.34 -4.00
C LEU A 165 -13.25 5.87 -3.93
N GLU A 166 -14.27 6.47 -3.37
CA GLU A 166 -14.33 7.89 -3.00
C GLU A 166 -14.81 8.04 -1.56
N ARG A 167 -14.46 9.14 -0.92
CA ARG A 167 -14.91 9.49 0.43
C ARG A 167 -15.01 11.01 0.60
N VAL A 168 -15.73 11.43 1.61
CA VAL A 168 -15.76 12.84 2.03
C VAL A 168 -14.75 13.00 3.18
N PRO A 169 -13.65 13.76 3.01
CA PRO A 169 -12.67 13.98 4.07
C PRO A 169 -13.32 14.51 5.36
N GLY A 170 -12.94 13.95 6.51
CA GLY A 170 -13.48 14.34 7.81
C GLY A 170 -14.90 13.85 8.12
N LYS A 171 -15.59 13.20 7.18
CA LYS A 171 -16.92 12.64 7.41
C LYS A 171 -16.83 11.12 7.58
N PRO A 172 -17.14 10.56 8.76
CA PRO A 172 -17.15 9.11 8.96
C PRO A 172 -18.25 8.47 8.10
N ARG A 173 -18.08 7.20 7.77
CA ARG A 173 -19.05 6.40 6.99
C ARG A 173 -19.44 7.05 5.65
N SER A 174 -18.46 7.67 4.98
CA SER A 174 -18.65 8.31 3.68
C SER A 174 -17.98 7.58 2.51
N ILE A 175 -17.40 6.42 2.78
CA ILE A 175 -16.70 5.61 1.77
C ILE A 175 -17.72 5.06 0.76
N ARG A 176 -17.47 5.27 -0.53
CA ARG A 176 -18.26 4.74 -1.63
C ARG A 176 -17.35 4.05 -2.62
N LEU A 177 -17.64 2.80 -2.96
CA LEU A 177 -16.93 2.07 -4.00
C LEU A 177 -17.28 2.62 -5.39
N LEU A 178 -16.26 2.65 -6.26
CA LEU A 178 -16.39 2.99 -7.68
C LEU A 178 -16.33 1.75 -8.58
N LEU A 179 -16.25 0.56 -7.98
CA LEU A 179 -16.20 -0.75 -8.63
C LEU A 179 -17.54 -1.47 -8.55
N SER A 180 -17.80 -2.34 -9.53
CA SER A 180 -18.92 -3.26 -9.50
C SER A 180 -18.61 -4.50 -8.66
N ARG A 181 -19.62 -5.33 -8.31
CA ARG A 181 -19.40 -6.60 -7.60
C ARG A 181 -18.52 -7.57 -8.40
N ASP A 182 -18.66 -7.55 -9.72
CA ASP A 182 -17.95 -8.47 -10.62
C ASP A 182 -16.45 -8.15 -10.72
N ASP A 183 -16.07 -6.94 -10.32
CA ASP A 183 -14.68 -6.49 -10.25
C ASP A 183 -14.02 -6.74 -8.86
N LEU A 184 -14.72 -7.37 -7.92
CA LEU A 184 -14.25 -7.60 -6.55
C LEU A 184 -13.97 -9.09 -6.32
N PRO A 185 -12.88 -9.43 -5.59
CA PRO A 185 -12.62 -10.80 -5.18
C PRO A 185 -13.65 -11.24 -4.11
N ASP A 186 -13.65 -12.53 -3.82
CA ASP A 186 -14.40 -13.03 -2.67
C ASP A 186 -13.69 -12.59 -1.38
N LEU A 187 -14.47 -12.29 -0.34
CA LEU A 187 -13.97 -11.92 0.97
C LEU A 187 -13.55 -13.19 1.71
N GLU A 188 -12.29 -13.25 2.13
CA GLU A 188 -11.71 -14.35 2.93
C GLU A 188 -11.77 -14.06 4.43
#